data_7c81c4ddc605d19ffc828095fec2d23c
#
_entry.id   7c81c4ddc605d19ffc828095fec2d23c
#
_cell.length_a   1.000
_cell.length_b   1.000
_cell.length_c   1.000
_cell.angle_alpha   90.00
_cell.angle_beta   90.00
_cell.angle_gamma   90.00
#
_symmetry.space_group_name_H-M   'P 1'
#
loop_
_entity.id
_entity.type
_entity.pdbx_description
1 polymer ?
#
loop_
_entity_poly.entity_id
_entity_poly.type
_entity_poly.pdbx_seq_one_letter_code
_entity_poly.pdbx_strand_id
1 'polypeptide(L)' 'MRLCEFSKKEVINVSDCKCLGCVCDLKFDECSGQICAMIIKGPPKWFHLVGCDTEYVIDWKKIVRIGPDVILVDICA' A
#
# COMPACT_ATOMS: atom_id res chain seq x y z
N MET A 1 4.57 -16.10 1.36
CA MET A 1 3.66 -15.08 1.94
C MET A 1 2.33 -15.14 1.23
N ARG A 2 1.27 -15.04 1.98
CA ARG A 2 -0.07 -15.05 1.43
C ARG A 2 -0.61 -13.64 1.32
N LEU A 3 -1.60 -13.47 0.46
CA LEU A 3 -2.22 -12.17 0.26
C LEU A 3 -2.83 -11.63 1.56
N CYS A 4 -3.44 -12.48 2.36
CA CYS A 4 -4.02 -12.02 3.61
C CYS A 4 -2.96 -11.52 4.59
N GLU A 5 -1.77 -12.10 4.54
CA GLU A 5 -0.66 -11.61 5.35
C GLU A 5 -0.15 -10.27 4.83
N PHE A 6 -0.07 -10.17 3.51
CA PHE A 6 0.39 -8.96 2.86
C PHE A 6 -0.54 -7.78 3.17
N SER A 7 -1.83 -8.02 3.19
CA SER A 7 -2.81 -6.97 3.44
C SER A 7 -2.84 -6.50 4.88
N LYS A 8 -2.27 -7.26 5.80
CA LYS A 8 -2.21 -6.86 7.21
C LYS A 8 -1.01 -6.01 7.53
N LYS A 9 -0.06 -5.91 6.61
CA LYS A 9 1.15 -5.14 6.86
C LYS A 9 0.88 -3.65 6.66
N GLU A 10 1.57 -2.85 7.45
CA GLU A 10 1.49 -1.41 7.29
C GLU A 10 2.43 -0.94 6.20
N VAL A 11 1.97 0.00 5.41
CA VAL A 11 2.78 0.57 4.35
C VAL A 11 3.37 1.88 4.84
N ILE A 12 4.68 1.96 4.82
CA ILE A 12 5.40 3.13 5.32
C ILE A 12 6.25 3.70 4.20
N ASN A 13 6.12 5.01 4.01
CA ASN A 13 6.92 5.71 3.03
C ASN A 13 8.26 6.09 3.66
N VAL A 14 9.35 5.58 3.10
CA VAL A 14 10.66 5.81 3.69
C VAL A 14 11.14 7.24 3.56
N SER A 15 10.63 8.00 2.59
CA SER A 15 11.11 9.35 2.40
C SER A 15 10.62 10.31 3.48
N ASP A 16 9.47 10.05 4.09
CA ASP A 16 8.96 10.91 5.16
C ASP A 16 8.58 10.12 6.40
N CYS A 17 8.78 8.82 6.40
CA CYS A 17 8.48 7.92 7.52
C CYS A 17 7.01 7.92 7.92
N LYS A 18 6.14 8.23 7.00
CA LYS A 18 4.71 8.26 7.31
C LYS A 18 4.07 6.94 6.98
N CYS A 19 3.15 6.53 7.83
CA CYS A 19 2.33 5.36 7.59
C CYS A 19 1.23 5.74 6.62
N LEU A 20 1.19 5.06 5.49
CA LEU A 20 0.22 5.36 4.44
C LEU A 20 -1.08 4.58 4.62
N GLY A 21 -1.03 3.48 5.34
CA GLY A 21 -2.19 2.64 5.55
C GLY A 21 -1.86 1.19 5.27
N CYS A 22 -2.87 0.44 4.88
CA CYS A 22 -2.74 -0.98 4.59
C CYS A 22 -3.14 -1.26 3.15
N VAL A 23 -2.59 -2.35 2.62
CA VAL A 23 -2.93 -2.77 1.26
C VAL A 23 -4.36 -3.29 1.25
N CYS A 24 -5.18 -2.75 0.38
CA CYS A 24 -6.54 -3.23 0.24
C CYS A 24 -6.77 -3.97 -1.07
N ASP A 25 -5.90 -3.78 -2.05
CA ASP A 25 -6.07 -4.44 -3.33
C ASP A 25 -4.76 -4.44 -4.10
N LEU A 26 -4.72 -5.21 -5.17
CA LEU A 26 -3.57 -5.29 -6.05
C LEU A 26 -4.02 -5.18 -7.49
N LYS A 27 -3.19 -4.58 -8.31
CA LYS A 27 -3.41 -4.54 -9.74
C LYS A 27 -2.49 -5.53 -10.42
N PHE A 28 -3.05 -6.31 -11.30
CA PHE A 28 -2.33 -7.32 -12.06
C PHE A 28 -2.33 -6.99 -13.53
N ASP A 29 -1.25 -7.37 -14.18
CA ASP A 29 -1.22 -7.39 -15.64
C ASP A 29 -1.82 -8.73 -16.07
N GLU A 30 -2.96 -8.66 -16.78
CA GLU A 30 -3.67 -9.86 -17.18
C GLU A 30 -2.86 -10.74 -18.13
N CYS A 31 -2.01 -10.12 -18.93
CA CYS A 31 -1.24 -10.86 -19.93
C CYS A 31 -0.10 -11.63 -19.29
N SER A 32 0.63 -11.02 -18.38
CA SER A 32 1.79 -11.65 -17.75
C SER A 32 1.48 -12.27 -16.40
N GLY A 33 0.37 -11.87 -15.80
CA GLY A 33 0.03 -12.33 -14.46
C GLY A 33 0.84 -11.67 -13.37
N GLN A 34 1.58 -10.63 -13.70
CA GLN A 34 2.43 -9.95 -12.72
C GLN A 34 1.70 -8.82 -12.02
N ILE A 35 2.10 -8.59 -10.79
CA ILE A 35 1.55 -7.48 -10.02
C ILE A 35 2.16 -6.19 -10.52
N CYS A 36 1.32 -5.25 -10.90
CA CYS A 36 1.76 -3.95 -11.41
C CYS A 36 1.80 -2.89 -10.33
N ALA A 37 0.87 -2.94 -9.40
CA ALA A 37 0.75 -1.92 -8.38
C ALA A 37 -0.04 -2.45 -7.22
N MET A 38 0.05 -1.76 -6.10
CA MET A 38 -0.81 -2.06 -4.96
C MET A 38 -1.65 -0.85 -4.63
N ILE A 39 -2.85 -1.10 -4.16
CA ILE A 39 -3.78 -0.05 -3.77
C ILE A 39 -3.86 -0.05 -2.26
N ILE A 40 -3.62 1.11 -1.69
CA ILE A 40 -3.57 1.29 -0.25
C ILE A 40 -4.70 2.18 0.18
N LYS A 41 -5.41 1.76 1.20
CA LYS A 41 -6.40 2.59 1.83
C LYS A 41 -5.76 3.29 3.01
N GLY A 42 -5.92 4.58 3.06
CA GLY A 42 -5.42 5.36 4.16
C GLY A 42 -6.06 4.93 5.47
N PRO A 43 -5.41 5.23 6.58
CA PRO A 43 -5.95 4.83 7.86
C PRO A 43 -7.30 5.51 8.10
N PRO A 44 -8.24 4.78 8.67
CA PRO A 44 -9.54 5.36 9.01
C PRO A 44 -9.35 6.29 10.19
N LYS A 45 -9.06 7.52 9.89
CA LYS A 45 -8.88 8.48 10.94
C LYS A 45 -10.22 9.02 11.38
N TRP A 46 -10.17 9.97 12.26
CA TRP A 46 -11.35 10.66 12.73
C TRP A 46 -11.94 11.52 11.65
N PHE A 47 -11.37 11.46 10.47
CA PHE A 47 -11.90 12.18 9.32
C PHE A 47 -12.97 11.41 8.61
N HIS A 48 -13.38 10.33 9.16
CA HIS A 48 -14.43 9.55 8.58
C HIS A 48 -15.68 10.36 8.36
N LEU A 49 -15.81 11.43 9.07
CA LEU A 49 -16.95 12.31 8.88
C LEU A 49 -16.98 12.92 7.49
N VAL A 50 -15.84 12.96 6.85
CA VAL A 50 -15.78 13.45 5.50
C VAL A 50 -16.16 12.36 4.51
N GLY A 51 -16.09 11.13 4.94
CA GLY A 51 -16.45 10.01 4.10
C GLY A 51 -15.50 9.78 2.95
N CYS A 52 -14.34 10.33 3.00
CA CYS A 52 -13.37 10.17 1.92
C CYS A 52 -12.43 9.05 2.23
N ASP A 53 -12.60 7.96 1.51
CA ASP A 53 -11.61 6.91 1.50
C ASP A 53 -10.55 7.32 0.50
N THR A 54 -9.43 7.73 1.00
CA THR A 54 -8.33 8.08 0.13
C THR A 54 -7.60 6.80 -0.23
N GLU A 55 -7.61 6.50 -1.50
CA GLU A 55 -6.87 5.36 -2.00
C GLU A 55 -5.63 5.84 -2.71
N TYR A 56 -4.52 5.17 -2.43
CA TYR A 56 -3.25 5.45 -3.11
C TYR A 56 -2.91 4.26 -3.97
N VAL A 57 -2.52 4.54 -5.20
CA VAL A 57 -2.02 3.50 -6.10
C VAL A 57 -0.50 3.63 -6.11
N ILE A 58 0.18 2.61 -5.62
CA ILE A 58 1.63 2.62 -5.55
C ILE A 58 2.17 1.58 -6.52
N ASP A 59 3.02 2.05 -7.43
CA ASP A 59 3.66 1.20 -8.40
C ASP A 59 4.48 0.13 -7.68
N TRP A 60 4.41 -1.10 -8.15
CA TRP A 60 5.14 -2.21 -7.55
C TRP A 60 6.63 -1.94 -7.49
N LYS A 61 7.15 -1.18 -8.45
CA LYS A 61 8.57 -0.83 -8.48
C LYS A 61 8.98 0.12 -7.37
N LYS A 62 8.04 0.77 -6.74
CA LYS A 62 8.33 1.69 -5.64
C LYS A 62 8.51 1.00 -4.31
N ILE A 63 8.26 -0.29 -4.25
CA ILE A 63 8.46 -1.04 -3.03
C ILE A 63 9.94 -1.24 -2.81
N VAL A 64 10.42 -0.77 -1.67
CA VAL A 64 11.82 -0.90 -1.30
C VAL A 64 12.06 -2.24 -0.64
N ARG A 65 11.16 -2.63 0.24
CA ARG A 65 11.32 -3.87 0.99
C ARG A 65 9.99 -4.30 1.58
N ILE A 66 9.82 -5.60 1.65
CA ILE A 66 8.68 -6.19 2.33
C ILE A 66 9.20 -6.88 3.57
N GLY A 67 8.82 -6.36 4.72
CA GLY A 67 9.21 -6.94 6.00
C GLY A 67 8.10 -7.81 6.59
N PRO A 68 8.34 -8.34 7.78
CA PRO A 68 7.34 -9.20 8.41
C PRO A 68 6.06 -8.47 8.79
N ASP A 69 6.18 -7.21 9.18
CA ASP A 69 5.02 -6.44 9.63
C ASP A 69 4.78 -5.17 8.82
N VAL A 70 5.73 -4.80 7.99
CA VAL A 70 5.66 -3.54 7.27
C VAL A 70 6.08 -3.72 5.83
N ILE A 71 5.63 -2.81 4.99
CA ILE A 71 6.06 -2.71 3.61
C ILE A 71 6.63 -1.32 3.45
N LEU A 72 7.89 -1.25 3.04
CA LEU A 72 8.56 0.03 2.84
C LEU A 72 8.49 0.42 1.38
N VAL A 73 8.02 1.62 1.14
CA VAL A 73 7.92 2.16 -0.21
C VAL A 73 8.65 3.48 -0.27
N ASP A 74 9.09 3.84 -1.46
CA ASP A 74 9.75 5.11 -1.68
C ASP A 74 8.97 5.88 -2.73
N ILE A 75 8.07 6.70 -2.25
CA ILE A 75 7.29 7.56 -3.13
C ILE A 75 7.61 8.99 -2.76
N CYS A 76 8.08 9.71 -3.73
CA CYS A 76 8.31 11.15 -3.56
C CYS A 76 6.99 11.85 -3.78
N ALA A 77 6.51 12.43 -2.75
CA ALA A 77 5.27 13.18 -2.87
C ALA A 77 5.51 14.55 -3.47
#